data_870bd70d0fd7fa6eb33c4397b3289ef6
#
_entry.id   870bd70d0fd7fa6eb33c4397b3289ef6
#
_cell.length_a   1.000
_cell.length_b   1.000
_cell.length_c   1.000
_cell.angle_alpha   90.00
_cell.angle_beta   90.00
_cell.angle_gamma   90.00
#
_symmetry.space_group_name_H-M   'P 1'
#
loop_
_entity.id
_entity.type
_entity.pdbx_description
1 polymer ?
#
loop_
_entity_poly.entity_id
_entity_poly.type
_entity_poly.pdbx_seq_one_letter_code
_entity_poly.pdbx_strand_id
1 'polypeptide(L)'
;TKVTVKAMLSDAEKSILITGYSLSDYFSELIDCVIQKSQEGVFVKFFVNDIESQNAFDHLCRYRGKFLRIYNYPKHEDKMSALHAKVISVDGEYTLITSANLSYHGQEGNIELGTQIHSKDLAKQVDDVFTKLVFSKVFEEVI
;
A
#
# COMPACT_ATOMS: atom_id res chain seq x y z
N THR A 1 -8.18 1.95 -13.09
CA THR A 1 -7.29 1.66 -11.93
C THR A 1 -8.05 1.03 -10.77
N LYS A 2 -9.20 1.58 -10.39
CA LYS A 2 -10.01 1.06 -9.27
C LYS A 2 -10.38 -0.41 -9.45
N VAL A 3 -10.84 -0.79 -10.63
CA VAL A 3 -11.22 -2.19 -10.93
C VAL A 3 -10.01 -3.11 -10.85
N THR A 4 -8.87 -2.66 -11.38
CA THR A 4 -7.61 -3.41 -11.35
C THR A 4 -7.13 -3.62 -9.92
N VAL A 5 -7.18 -2.57 -9.09
CA VAL A 5 -6.79 -2.64 -7.68
C VAL A 5 -7.65 -3.65 -6.93
N LYS A 6 -8.98 -3.57 -7.08
CA LYS A 6 -9.91 -4.51 -6.43
C LYS A 6 -9.66 -5.94 -6.85
N ALA A 7 -9.45 -6.19 -8.15
CA ALA A 7 -9.18 -7.52 -8.67
C ALA A 7 -7.87 -8.08 -8.12
N MET A 8 -6.80 -7.30 -8.13
CA MET A 8 -5.50 -7.73 -7.62
C MET A 8 -5.57 -8.11 -6.14
N LEU A 9 -6.22 -7.28 -5.32
CA LEU A 9 -6.34 -7.55 -3.88
C LEU A 9 -7.23 -8.76 -3.61
N SER A 10 -8.34 -8.90 -4.33
CA SER A 10 -9.25 -10.03 -4.16
C SER A 10 -8.62 -11.36 -4.56
N ASP A 11 -7.76 -11.35 -5.57
CA ASP A 11 -7.09 -12.54 -6.08
C ASP A 11 -5.83 -12.93 -5.29
N ALA A 12 -5.37 -12.09 -4.38
CA ALA A 12 -4.16 -12.34 -3.61
C ALA A 12 -4.29 -13.59 -2.73
N GLU A 13 -3.28 -14.48 -2.79
CA GLU A 13 -3.26 -15.73 -2.03
C GLU A 13 -2.09 -15.82 -1.05
N LYS A 14 -0.98 -15.14 -1.31
CA LYS A 14 0.26 -15.25 -0.53
C LYS A 14 0.67 -13.95 0.14
N SER A 15 0.76 -12.87 -0.63
CA SER A 15 1.29 -11.61 -0.12
C SER A 15 0.73 -10.39 -0.85
N ILE A 16 0.67 -9.28 -0.14
CA ILE A 16 0.32 -7.97 -0.70
C ILE A 16 1.35 -6.96 -0.18
N LEU A 17 1.95 -6.20 -1.09
CA LEU A 17 2.69 -4.98 -0.77
C LEU A 17 1.91 -3.82 -1.36
N ILE A 18 1.57 -2.84 -0.56
CA ILE A 18 0.75 -1.71 -1.00
C ILE A 18 1.25 -0.42 -0.39
N THR A 19 1.26 0.66 -1.17
CA THR A 19 1.60 1.99 -0.70
C THR A 19 0.37 2.88 -0.65
N GLY A 20 0.24 3.71 0.38
CA GLY A 20 -0.86 4.67 0.52
C GLY A 20 -0.33 6.04 0.87
N TYR A 21 -0.17 6.91 -0.13
CA TYR A 21 0.21 8.30 0.11
C TYR A 21 -0.92 9.05 0.82
N SER A 22 -2.12 8.93 0.26
CA SER A 22 -3.33 9.53 0.82
C SER A 22 -4.48 8.54 0.66
N LEU A 23 -5.16 8.26 1.75
CA LEU A 23 -6.29 7.35 1.80
C LEU A 23 -7.49 8.10 2.36
N SER A 24 -8.63 8.01 1.71
CA SER A 24 -9.87 8.63 2.17
C SER A 24 -10.89 7.57 2.58
N ASP A 25 -11.90 8.00 3.34
CA ASP A 25 -12.99 7.12 3.75
C ASP A 25 -13.76 6.53 2.57
N TYR A 26 -13.68 7.16 1.40
CA TYR A 26 -14.27 6.65 0.17
C TYR A 26 -13.76 5.25 -0.18
N PHE A 27 -12.53 4.92 0.22
CA PHE A 27 -11.93 3.61 -0.05
C PHE A 27 -11.89 2.70 1.18
N SER A 28 -12.83 2.88 2.11
CA SER A 28 -12.97 1.99 3.26
C SER A 28 -13.11 0.51 2.87
N GLU A 29 -13.75 0.22 1.74
CA GLU A 29 -13.86 -1.13 1.20
C GLU A 29 -12.49 -1.75 0.90
N LEU A 30 -11.55 -0.95 0.44
CA LEU A 30 -10.20 -1.40 0.11
C LEU A 30 -9.45 -1.75 1.39
N ILE A 31 -9.58 -0.94 2.43
CA ILE A 31 -9.02 -1.22 3.75
C ILE A 31 -9.62 -2.51 4.30
N ASP A 32 -10.94 -2.67 4.23
CA ASP A 32 -11.63 -3.86 4.71
C ASP A 32 -11.15 -5.11 3.97
N CYS A 33 -10.94 -5.02 2.65
CA CYS A 33 -10.40 -6.12 1.85
C CYS A 33 -9.00 -6.52 2.32
N VAL A 34 -8.12 -5.55 2.55
CA VAL A 34 -6.76 -5.80 3.02
C VAL A 34 -6.77 -6.45 4.39
N ILE A 35 -7.61 -5.97 5.30
CA ILE A 35 -7.77 -6.54 6.63
C ILE A 35 -8.24 -7.99 6.53
N GLN A 36 -9.28 -8.25 5.73
CA GLN A 36 -9.81 -9.60 5.53
C GLN A 36 -8.73 -10.53 4.98
N LYS A 37 -7.97 -10.09 4.00
CA LYS A 37 -6.88 -10.89 3.42
C LYS A 37 -5.84 -11.24 4.48
N SER A 38 -5.47 -10.31 5.35
CA SER A 38 -4.54 -10.60 6.44
C SER A 38 -5.08 -11.64 7.42
N GLN A 39 -6.38 -11.60 7.70
CA GLN A 39 -7.04 -12.59 8.57
C GLN A 39 -7.12 -13.97 7.92
N GLU A 40 -7.08 -14.05 6.61
CA GLU A 40 -7.03 -15.31 5.85
C GLU A 40 -5.61 -15.88 5.71
N GLY A 41 -4.61 -15.20 6.26
CA GLY A 41 -3.21 -15.65 6.22
C GLY A 41 -2.39 -15.11 5.05
N VAL A 42 -2.89 -14.10 4.36
CA VAL A 42 -2.10 -13.36 3.36
C VAL A 42 -1.21 -12.35 4.08
N PHE A 43 0.10 -12.38 3.79
CA PHE A 43 1.04 -11.43 4.38
C PHE A 43 0.90 -10.07 3.73
N VAL A 44 0.49 -9.06 4.50
CA VAL A 44 0.30 -7.70 4.01
C VAL A 44 1.36 -6.78 4.59
N LYS A 45 2.04 -6.04 3.71
CA LYS A 45 2.91 -4.92 4.07
C LYS A 45 2.29 -3.64 3.50
N PHE A 46 1.83 -2.78 4.38
CA PHE A 46 1.19 -1.51 4.02
C PHE A 46 2.10 -0.35 4.37
N PHE A 47 2.55 0.37 3.36
CA PHE A 47 3.44 1.52 3.50
C PHE A 47 2.62 2.80 3.40
N VAL A 48 2.68 3.63 4.43
CA VAL A 48 1.85 4.83 4.54
C VAL A 48 2.72 6.09 4.68
N ASN A 49 2.16 7.22 4.27
CA ASN A 49 2.81 8.51 4.40
C ASN A 49 2.19 9.28 5.55
N ASP A 50 3.03 9.73 6.51
CA ASP A 50 2.61 10.60 7.60
C ASP A 50 1.28 10.14 8.23
N ILE A 51 1.30 8.95 8.83
CA ILE A 51 0.11 8.26 9.32
C ILE A 51 -0.64 9.08 10.40
N GLU A 52 0.09 9.88 11.18
CA GLU A 52 -0.50 10.67 12.26
C GLU A 52 -1.45 11.75 11.75
N SER A 53 -1.26 12.21 10.52
CA SER A 53 -2.13 13.22 9.91
C SER A 53 -3.37 12.63 9.23
N GLN A 54 -3.54 11.30 9.22
CA GLN A 54 -4.56 10.63 8.43
C GLN A 54 -5.42 9.68 9.27
N ASN A 55 -6.60 10.14 9.66
CA ASN A 55 -7.54 9.33 10.47
C ASN A 55 -8.03 8.07 9.75
N ALA A 56 -8.01 8.06 8.43
CA ALA A 56 -8.45 6.91 7.64
C ALA A 56 -7.65 5.64 7.93
N PHE A 57 -6.42 5.77 8.43
CA PHE A 57 -5.58 4.62 8.79
C PHE A 57 -5.85 4.06 10.19
N ASP A 58 -6.65 4.73 11.02
CA ASP A 58 -6.92 4.26 12.39
C ASP A 58 -7.55 2.88 12.40
N HIS A 59 -8.51 2.65 11.50
CA HIS A 59 -9.17 1.35 11.37
C HIS A 59 -8.17 0.26 10.95
N LEU A 60 -7.32 0.54 9.98
CA LEU A 60 -6.28 -0.39 9.52
C LEU A 60 -5.33 -0.75 10.67
N CYS A 61 -4.90 0.24 11.44
CA CYS A 61 -3.95 0.05 12.54
C CYS A 61 -4.46 -0.87 13.65
N ARG A 62 -5.78 -0.96 13.84
CA ARG A 62 -6.37 -1.85 14.85
C ARG A 62 -6.10 -3.32 14.56
N TYR A 63 -5.86 -3.67 13.32
CA TYR A 63 -5.66 -5.06 12.89
C TYR A 63 -4.20 -5.41 12.63
N ARG A 64 -3.28 -4.51 12.97
CA ARG A 64 -1.85 -4.77 12.77
C ARG A 64 -1.39 -5.97 13.58
N GLY A 65 -0.46 -6.73 13.02
CA GLY A 65 0.07 -7.94 13.64
C GLY A 65 0.97 -8.69 12.69
N LYS A 66 1.09 -10.00 12.91
CA LYS A 66 1.96 -10.87 12.13
C LYS A 66 1.68 -10.80 10.62
N PHE A 67 0.40 -10.78 10.25
CA PHE A 67 -0.02 -10.81 8.84
C PHE A 67 -0.38 -9.45 8.26
N LEU A 68 -0.41 -8.41 9.09
CA LEU A 68 -0.66 -7.05 8.63
C LEU A 68 0.37 -6.13 9.29
N ARG A 69 1.42 -5.83 8.55
CA ARG A 69 2.47 -4.94 9.01
C ARG A 69 2.31 -3.59 8.33
N ILE A 70 2.41 -2.54 9.12
CA ILE A 70 2.23 -1.17 8.67
C ILE A 70 3.54 -0.43 8.91
N TYR A 71 4.03 0.22 7.86
CA TYR A 71 5.28 0.97 7.89
C TYR A 71 5.00 2.41 7.53
N ASN A 72 5.42 3.34 8.38
CA ASN A 72 5.15 4.75 8.22
C ASN A 72 6.39 5.51 7.72
N TYR A 73 6.18 6.38 6.75
CA TYR A 73 7.16 7.40 6.38
C TYR A 73 6.84 8.64 7.20
N PRO A 74 7.64 8.94 8.24
CA PRO A 74 7.31 10.01 9.15
C PRO A 74 7.44 11.39 8.48
N LYS A 75 6.71 12.35 9.03
CA LYS A 75 6.80 13.73 8.58
C LYS A 75 8.19 14.29 8.85
N HIS A 76 8.79 14.90 7.84
CA HIS A 76 10.09 15.53 7.92
C HIS A 76 9.96 17.06 7.95
N GLU A 77 11.00 17.77 8.40
CA GLU A 77 11.06 19.24 8.34
C GLU A 77 10.96 19.72 6.90
N ASP A 78 11.57 19.01 5.98
CA ASP A 78 11.40 19.25 4.54
C ASP A 78 9.99 18.82 4.11
N LYS A 79 9.10 19.80 3.92
CA LYS A 79 7.72 19.57 3.55
C LYS A 79 7.53 18.95 2.16
N MET A 80 8.58 18.93 1.34
CA MET A 80 8.56 18.30 0.03
C MET A 80 8.84 16.81 0.08
N SER A 81 9.40 16.34 1.20
CA SER A 81 9.75 14.94 1.38
C SER A 81 8.52 14.13 1.79
N ALA A 82 8.19 13.12 1.01
CA ALA A 82 7.02 12.28 1.24
C ALA A 82 7.13 10.95 0.48
N LEU A 83 6.36 9.97 0.91
CA LEU A 83 6.16 8.74 0.16
C LEU A 83 5.18 9.00 -0.99
N HIS A 84 5.69 9.17 -2.19
CA HIS A 84 4.86 9.40 -3.39
C HIS A 84 4.71 8.17 -4.27
N ALA A 85 5.44 7.10 -4.00
CA ALA A 85 5.32 5.86 -4.77
C ALA A 85 3.90 5.29 -4.67
N LYS A 86 3.33 4.91 -5.80
CA LYS A 86 1.97 4.37 -5.88
C LYS A 86 2.05 3.00 -6.52
N VAL A 87 2.19 1.99 -5.66
CA VAL A 87 2.53 0.61 -6.05
C VAL A 87 1.65 -0.37 -5.29
N ILE A 88 1.18 -1.39 -6.01
CA ILE A 88 0.58 -2.58 -5.41
C ILE A 88 1.27 -3.78 -6.04
N SER A 89 1.83 -4.66 -5.21
CA SER A 89 2.47 -5.89 -5.67
C SER A 89 1.85 -7.08 -4.94
N VAL A 90 1.41 -8.08 -5.71
CA VAL A 90 0.62 -9.20 -5.18
C VAL A 90 1.32 -10.52 -5.52
N ASP A 91 1.44 -11.39 -4.51
CA ASP A 91 1.93 -12.76 -4.60
C ASP A 91 3.35 -12.90 -5.17
N GLY A 92 4.13 -11.83 -5.17
CA GLY A 92 5.46 -11.82 -5.78
C GLY A 92 5.43 -12.01 -7.30
N GLU A 93 4.32 -11.71 -7.95
CA GLU A 93 4.15 -11.92 -9.40
C GLU A 93 3.56 -10.74 -10.14
N TYR A 94 2.55 -10.06 -9.57
CA TYR A 94 1.81 -9.00 -10.24
C TYR A 94 2.08 -7.68 -9.58
N THR A 95 2.50 -6.69 -10.35
CA THR A 95 2.80 -5.34 -9.84
C THR A 95 2.04 -4.30 -10.64
N LEU A 96 1.31 -3.44 -9.95
CA LEU A 96 0.68 -2.26 -10.52
C LEU A 96 1.48 -1.04 -10.09
N ILE A 97 1.92 -0.27 -11.05
CA ILE A 97 2.55 1.04 -10.84
C ILE A 97 1.61 2.06 -11.46
N THR A 98 1.19 3.05 -10.67
CA THR A 98 0.19 4.02 -11.12
C THR A 98 0.47 5.41 -10.59
N SER A 99 -0.10 6.41 -11.23
CA SER A 99 -0.13 7.79 -10.72
C SER A 99 -1.29 8.02 -9.76
N ALA A 100 -2.24 7.09 -9.67
CA ALA A 100 -3.46 7.24 -8.87
C ALA A 100 -3.22 6.98 -7.39
N ASN A 101 -3.59 7.94 -6.53
CA ASN A 101 -3.67 7.72 -5.08
C ASN A 101 -4.89 6.86 -4.73
N LEU A 102 -4.86 6.25 -3.55
CA LEU A 102 -6.00 5.49 -3.00
C LEU A 102 -7.01 6.45 -2.37
N SER A 103 -7.44 7.44 -3.13
CA SER A 103 -8.40 8.45 -2.72
C SER A 103 -9.42 8.66 -3.83
N TYR A 104 -10.53 9.34 -3.54
CA TYR A 104 -11.56 9.62 -4.53
C TYR A 104 -10.98 10.30 -5.77
N HIS A 105 -10.24 11.37 -5.58
CA HIS A 105 -9.67 12.13 -6.70
C HIS A 105 -8.65 11.33 -7.50
N GLY A 106 -7.89 10.45 -6.85
CA GLY A 106 -6.90 9.61 -7.51
C GLY A 106 -7.50 8.43 -8.26
N GLN A 107 -8.74 8.01 -7.93
CA GLN A 107 -9.37 6.84 -8.57
C GLN A 107 -10.50 7.22 -9.53
N GLU A 108 -11.20 8.30 -9.27
CA GLU A 108 -12.39 8.69 -10.04
C GLU A 108 -12.39 10.16 -10.48
N GLY A 109 -11.75 11.06 -9.73
CA GLY A 109 -11.80 12.50 -9.98
C GLY A 109 -10.74 13.02 -10.96
N ASN A 110 -9.61 12.33 -11.10
CA ASN A 110 -8.49 12.74 -11.94
C ASN A 110 -8.31 11.79 -13.13
N ILE A 111 -7.63 12.28 -14.16
CA ILE A 111 -7.14 11.43 -15.25
C ILE A 111 -5.84 10.81 -14.79
N GLU A 112 -5.83 9.48 -14.63
CA GLU A 112 -4.70 8.75 -14.11
C GLU A 112 -4.28 7.64 -15.07
N LEU A 113 -3.01 7.24 -14.98
CA LEU A 113 -2.45 6.17 -15.81
C LEU A 113 -1.70 5.20 -14.93
N GLY A 114 -1.91 3.92 -15.19
CA GLY A 114 -1.19 2.85 -14.50
C GLY A 114 -0.83 1.72 -15.43
N THR A 115 0.16 0.93 -15.02
CA THR A 115 0.55 -0.28 -15.73
C THR A 115 0.62 -1.46 -14.77
N GLN A 116 0.04 -2.59 -15.19
CA GLN A 116 0.10 -3.84 -14.46
C GLN A 116 1.10 -4.76 -15.17
N ILE A 117 2.04 -5.28 -14.41
CA ILE A 117 3.13 -6.10 -14.94
C ILE A 117 3.11 -7.45 -14.26
N HIS A 118 3.11 -8.52 -15.05
CA HIS A 118 3.25 -9.88 -14.56
C HIS A 118 4.72 -10.28 -14.67
N SER A 119 5.46 -10.18 -13.59
CA SER A 119 6.89 -10.50 -13.54
C SER A 119 7.31 -10.79 -12.11
N LYS A 120 7.83 -11.99 -11.87
CA LYS A 120 8.39 -12.37 -10.57
C LYS A 120 9.64 -11.55 -10.25
N ASP A 121 10.47 -11.29 -11.24
CA ASP A 121 11.71 -10.53 -11.07
C ASP A 121 11.42 -9.09 -10.68
N LEU A 122 10.45 -8.44 -11.35
CA LEU A 122 10.07 -7.08 -11.01
C LEU A 122 9.45 -7.01 -9.61
N ALA A 123 8.56 -7.92 -9.29
CA ALA A 123 7.93 -7.97 -7.97
C ALA A 123 8.99 -8.13 -6.86
N LYS A 124 10.00 -8.97 -7.09
CA LYS A 124 11.11 -9.14 -6.17
C LYS A 124 11.91 -7.85 -6.01
N GLN A 125 12.21 -7.16 -7.10
CA GLN A 125 12.92 -5.88 -7.06
C GLN A 125 12.15 -4.82 -6.25
N VAL A 126 10.84 -4.73 -6.43
CA VAL A 126 9.98 -3.82 -5.67
C VAL A 126 10.04 -4.16 -4.19
N ASP A 127 9.86 -5.43 -3.84
CA ASP A 127 9.94 -5.88 -2.45
C ASP A 127 11.31 -5.59 -1.83
N ASP A 128 12.39 -5.83 -2.56
CA ASP A 128 13.75 -5.57 -2.09
C ASP A 128 13.98 -4.07 -1.81
N VAL A 129 13.46 -3.18 -2.66
CA VAL A 129 13.56 -1.73 -2.44
C VAL A 129 12.89 -1.34 -1.13
N PHE A 130 11.65 -1.75 -0.90
CA PHE A 130 10.92 -1.40 0.31
C PHE A 130 11.53 -2.06 1.55
N THR A 131 12.00 -3.29 1.43
CA THR A 131 12.71 -3.98 2.53
C THR A 131 13.96 -3.22 2.95
N LYS A 132 14.77 -2.75 2.00
CA LYS A 132 15.95 -1.93 2.29
C LYS A 132 15.59 -0.63 3.00
N LEU A 133 14.50 0.02 2.60
CA LEU A 133 14.04 1.26 3.22
C LEU A 133 13.57 1.02 4.67
N VAL A 134 13.00 -0.14 4.96
CA VAL A 134 12.67 -0.53 6.34
C VAL A 134 13.94 -0.75 7.16
N PHE A 135 14.89 -1.53 6.65
CA PHE A 135 16.15 -1.81 7.37
C PHE A 135 17.01 -0.57 7.59
N SER A 136 17.00 0.37 6.66
CA SER A 136 17.72 1.64 6.83
C SER A 136 16.95 2.67 7.65
N LYS A 137 15.78 2.31 8.16
CA LYS A 137 14.92 3.14 9.02
C LYS A 137 14.36 4.38 8.33
N VAL A 138 14.24 4.34 7.01
CA VAL A 138 13.48 5.35 6.26
C VAL A 138 12.00 5.20 6.57
N PHE A 139 11.52 3.96 6.67
CA PHE A 139 10.20 3.65 7.20
C PHE A 139 10.30 3.15 8.63
N GLU A 140 9.33 3.51 9.45
CA GLU A 140 9.20 3.04 10.83
C GLU A 140 7.99 2.12 10.95
N GLU A 141 8.18 0.93 11.51
CA GLU A 141 7.05 0.01 11.72
C GLU A 141 6.12 0.57 12.79
N VAL A 142 4.81 0.53 12.50
CA VAL A 142 3.77 0.93 13.45
C VAL A 142 3.47 -0.28 14.35
N ILE A 143 3.88 -0.15 15.61
CA ILE A 143 3.78 -1.23 16.60
C ILE A 143 2.63 -0.94 17.56
#